data_509fbdc92edcc17bda27b60681b83e21
#
_entry.id   509fbdc92edcc17bda27b60681b83e21
#
_cell.length_a   1.000
_cell.length_b   1.000
_cell.length_c   1.000
_cell.angle_alpha   90.00
_cell.angle_beta   90.00
_cell.angle_gamma   90.00
#
_symmetry.space_group_name_H-M   'P 1'
#
loop_
_entity.id
_entity.type
_entity.pdbx_description
1 polymer ?
#
loop_
_entity_poly.entity_id
_entity_poly.type
_entity_poly.pdbx_seq_one_letter_code
_entity_poly.pdbx_strand_id
1 'polypeptide(L)'
;TWDGTEYSIAEWNADQNLNSAMINSVNWYFENLDRQSGIADFLTKINYGNCDLSGGLTSWMQSTLKISPVEQIDTLKAFYINEYGFKDENVKAVKEAIEISDGFYGKTGTGKVKGHEINGWFIGFAEDCDNVYFYALNIQGEDNASGSKAAEIAVEILSDRGIINYEN
;
A
#
# COMPACT_ATOMS: atom_id res chain seq x y z
N THR A 1 16.01 0.88 -13.00
CA THR A 1 16.02 0.48 -14.43
C THR A 1 15.51 -0.94 -14.55
N TRP A 2 14.62 -1.19 -15.49
CA TRP A 2 14.12 -2.52 -15.83
C TRP A 2 15.25 -3.39 -16.41
N ASP A 3 15.29 -4.64 -16.04
CA ASP A 3 16.35 -5.58 -16.40
C ASP A 3 16.08 -6.39 -17.69
N GLY A 4 14.93 -6.16 -18.35
CA GLY A 4 14.49 -6.89 -19.53
C GLY A 4 13.64 -8.13 -19.25
N THR A 5 13.37 -8.46 -17.99
CA THR A 5 12.47 -9.58 -17.63
C THR A 5 11.05 -9.29 -18.11
N GLU A 6 10.46 -10.21 -18.89
CA GLU A 6 9.09 -10.05 -19.37
C GLU A 6 8.06 -10.44 -18.32
N TYR A 7 7.13 -9.54 -18.04
CA TYR A 7 5.98 -9.74 -17.15
C TYR A 7 4.69 -9.75 -17.96
N SER A 8 3.67 -10.42 -17.46
CA SER A 8 2.32 -10.46 -18.07
C SER A 8 1.58 -9.11 -17.99
N ILE A 9 2.01 -8.20 -17.11
CA ILE A 9 1.50 -6.84 -16.96
C ILE A 9 2.37 -5.94 -17.81
N ALA A 10 1.80 -5.33 -18.84
CA ALA A 10 2.57 -4.55 -19.83
C ALA A 10 3.32 -3.37 -19.21
N GLU A 11 2.70 -2.69 -18.24
CA GLU A 11 3.26 -1.53 -17.52
C GLU A 11 4.51 -1.88 -16.69
N TRP A 12 4.71 -3.17 -16.39
CA TRP A 12 5.88 -3.63 -15.66
C TRP A 12 7.13 -3.79 -16.55
N ASN A 13 6.95 -3.81 -17.87
CA ASN A 13 8.01 -4.06 -18.86
C ASN A 13 8.67 -2.75 -19.34
N ALA A 14 8.95 -1.84 -18.42
CA ALA A 14 9.60 -0.56 -18.68
C ALA A 14 10.33 -0.06 -17.45
N ASP A 15 11.22 0.92 -17.65
CA ASP A 15 11.85 1.65 -16.53
C ASP A 15 10.79 2.31 -15.63
N GLN A 16 10.99 2.23 -14.34
CA GLN A 16 10.07 2.77 -13.34
C GLN A 16 10.71 3.89 -12.51
N ASN A 17 9.86 4.79 -12.07
CA ASN A 17 10.11 5.69 -10.94
C ASN A 17 9.11 5.38 -9.82
N LEU A 18 9.17 6.09 -8.68
CA LEU A 18 8.30 5.83 -7.54
C LEU A 18 6.81 5.94 -7.93
N ASN A 19 6.43 6.99 -8.66
CA ASN A 19 5.03 7.21 -9.07
C ASN A 19 4.52 6.10 -9.97
N SER A 20 5.21 5.78 -11.06
CA SER A 20 4.77 4.72 -11.98
C SER A 20 4.75 3.35 -11.31
N ALA A 21 5.74 3.06 -10.45
CA ALA A 21 5.79 1.81 -9.71
C ALA A 21 4.65 1.69 -8.68
N MET A 22 4.30 2.79 -8.01
CA MET A 22 3.20 2.81 -7.04
C MET A 22 1.84 2.66 -7.74
N ILE A 23 1.59 3.43 -8.81
CA ILE A 23 0.35 3.39 -9.60
C ILE A 23 0.11 1.98 -10.14
N ASN A 24 1.13 1.38 -10.77
CA ASN A 24 1.02 0.07 -11.42
C ASN A 24 1.36 -1.10 -10.50
N SER A 25 1.62 -0.86 -9.21
CA SER A 25 1.98 -1.88 -8.22
C SER A 25 3.13 -2.78 -8.72
N VAL A 26 4.22 -2.17 -9.19
CA VAL A 26 5.35 -2.87 -9.82
C VAL A 26 6.23 -3.55 -8.76
N ASN A 27 5.93 -4.80 -8.44
CA ASN A 27 6.57 -5.53 -7.35
C ASN A 27 8.10 -5.58 -7.47
N TRP A 28 8.65 -5.85 -8.66
CA TRP A 28 10.10 -5.92 -8.86
C TRP A 28 10.83 -4.62 -8.50
N TYR A 29 10.17 -3.46 -8.65
CA TYR A 29 10.75 -2.18 -8.26
C TYR A 29 10.96 -2.11 -6.74
N PHE A 30 9.95 -2.49 -5.96
CA PHE A 30 10.03 -2.50 -4.50
C PHE A 30 10.93 -3.60 -3.96
N GLU A 31 10.95 -4.79 -4.57
CA GLU A 31 11.93 -5.84 -4.26
C GLU A 31 13.37 -5.37 -4.45
N ASN A 32 13.65 -4.61 -5.52
CA ASN A 32 14.97 -4.04 -5.74
C ASN A 32 15.34 -2.96 -4.71
N LEU A 33 14.38 -2.16 -4.25
CA LEU A 33 14.59 -1.22 -3.15
C LEU A 33 14.90 -1.95 -1.84
N ASP A 34 14.14 -2.99 -1.52
CA ASP A 34 14.37 -3.80 -0.32
C ASP A 34 15.77 -4.44 -0.33
N ARG A 35 16.19 -5.04 -1.44
CA ARG A 35 17.57 -5.59 -1.59
C ARG A 35 18.65 -4.56 -1.29
N GLN A 36 18.41 -3.29 -1.62
CA GLN A 36 19.38 -2.21 -1.43
C GLN A 36 19.33 -1.58 -0.04
N SER A 37 18.13 -1.51 0.56
CA SER A 37 17.90 -0.76 1.81
C SER A 37 17.91 -1.63 3.06
N GLY A 38 17.66 -2.95 2.94
CA GLY A 38 17.56 -3.83 4.10
C GLY A 38 16.39 -3.45 5.03
N ILE A 39 15.19 -3.30 4.48
CA ILE A 39 13.98 -2.85 5.20
C ILE A 39 13.65 -3.66 6.47
N ALA A 40 14.19 -4.89 6.60
CA ALA A 40 13.93 -5.79 7.71
C ALA A 40 14.21 -5.16 9.09
N ASP A 41 15.34 -4.48 9.23
CA ASP A 41 15.72 -3.83 10.49
C ASP A 41 14.75 -2.71 10.85
N PHE A 42 14.29 -1.96 9.84
CA PHE A 42 13.30 -0.91 10.03
C PHE A 42 11.93 -1.48 10.45
N LEU A 43 11.42 -2.49 9.77
CA LEU A 43 10.14 -3.13 10.11
C LEU A 43 10.16 -3.73 11.51
N THR A 44 11.28 -4.34 11.91
CA THR A 44 11.47 -4.84 13.27
C THR A 44 11.48 -3.70 14.29
N LYS A 45 12.17 -2.59 13.99
CA LYS A 45 12.25 -1.42 14.88
C LYS A 45 10.89 -0.79 15.16
N ILE A 46 10.00 -0.75 14.16
CA ILE A 46 8.66 -0.19 14.30
C ILE A 46 7.60 -1.22 14.73
N ASN A 47 7.99 -2.47 14.98
CA ASN A 47 7.09 -3.60 15.30
C ASN A 47 5.98 -3.76 14.25
N TYR A 48 6.33 -3.77 12.96
CA TYR A 48 5.37 -3.86 11.87
C TYR A 48 4.71 -5.25 11.81
N GLY A 49 3.44 -5.32 12.23
CA GLY A 49 2.68 -6.56 12.26
C GLY A 49 3.36 -7.66 13.07
N ASN A 50 3.41 -8.88 12.53
CA ASN A 50 4.08 -10.01 13.18
C ASN A 50 5.60 -10.05 13.02
N CYS A 51 6.20 -9.10 12.30
CA CYS A 51 7.64 -9.02 12.00
C CYS A 51 8.22 -10.31 11.38
N ASP A 52 7.40 -11.18 10.78
CA ASP A 52 7.88 -12.43 10.18
C ASP A 52 8.34 -12.21 8.73
N LEU A 53 9.64 -11.98 8.57
CA LEU A 53 10.31 -11.77 7.29
C LEU A 53 10.96 -13.07 6.74
N SER A 54 10.61 -14.24 7.27
CA SER A 54 11.16 -15.52 6.82
C SER A 54 10.83 -15.86 5.35
N GLY A 55 9.81 -15.21 4.77
CA GLY A 55 9.49 -15.28 3.33
C GLY A 55 10.46 -14.50 2.43
N GLY A 56 11.48 -13.84 3.00
CA GLY A 56 12.47 -13.06 2.25
C GLY A 56 11.84 -11.85 1.55
N LEU A 57 12.31 -11.52 0.35
CA LEU A 57 11.84 -10.37 -0.44
C LEU A 57 10.35 -10.41 -0.80
N THR A 58 9.71 -11.56 -0.68
CA THR A 58 8.28 -11.75 -0.95
C THR A 58 7.45 -11.93 0.33
N SER A 59 8.02 -11.66 1.51
CA SER A 59 7.33 -11.82 2.80
C SER A 59 6.01 -11.05 2.88
N TRP A 60 5.93 -9.90 2.24
CA TRP A 60 4.75 -9.02 2.16
C TRP A 60 3.73 -9.42 1.09
N MET A 61 4.07 -10.37 0.19
CA MET A 61 3.22 -10.85 -0.90
C MET A 61 2.41 -12.09 -0.48
N GLN A 62 1.32 -11.92 0.26
CA GLN A 62 0.45 -13.02 0.76
C GLN A 62 1.27 -14.21 1.34
N SER A 63 2.32 -13.91 2.08
CA SER A 63 3.29 -14.85 2.61
C SER A 63 3.36 -14.74 4.15
N THR A 64 4.55 -14.58 4.72
CA THR A 64 4.78 -14.70 6.17
C THR A 64 4.49 -13.42 6.96
N LEU A 65 4.75 -12.25 6.37
CA LEU A 65 4.50 -10.96 7.01
C LEU A 65 2.99 -10.69 7.07
N LYS A 66 2.45 -10.51 8.26
CA LYS A 66 1.03 -10.23 8.52
C LYS A 66 0.88 -8.98 9.37
N ILE A 67 -0.13 -8.20 9.07
CA ILE A 67 -0.51 -7.01 9.82
C ILE A 67 -2.03 -6.90 9.89
N SER A 68 -2.55 -6.42 11.01
CA SER A 68 -3.98 -6.13 11.14
C SER A 68 -4.32 -4.74 10.59
N PRO A 69 -5.60 -4.47 10.24
CA PRO A 69 -6.03 -3.13 9.86
C PRO A 69 -5.74 -2.06 10.91
N VAL A 70 -5.84 -2.40 12.19
CA VAL A 70 -5.58 -1.45 13.29
C VAL A 70 -4.10 -1.07 13.33
N GLU A 71 -3.19 -2.03 13.30
CA GLU A 71 -1.74 -1.78 13.24
C GLU A 71 -1.35 -1.00 11.98
N GLN A 72 -2.03 -1.26 10.86
CA GLN A 72 -1.79 -0.53 9.61
C GLN A 72 -2.20 0.95 9.73
N ILE A 73 -3.31 1.25 10.43
CA ILE A 73 -3.71 2.64 10.73
C ILE A 73 -2.66 3.32 11.61
N ASP A 74 -2.13 2.65 12.62
CA ASP A 74 -1.09 3.23 13.48
C ASP A 74 0.20 3.52 12.69
N THR A 75 0.58 2.62 11.78
CA THR A 75 1.70 2.84 10.85
C THR A 75 1.46 4.05 9.94
N LEU A 76 0.26 4.20 9.38
CA LEU A 76 -0.10 5.33 8.53
C LEU A 76 -0.08 6.66 9.29
N LYS A 77 -0.57 6.69 10.54
CA LYS A 77 -0.50 7.88 11.40
C LYS A 77 0.94 8.30 11.66
N ALA A 78 1.79 7.34 12.07
CA ALA A 78 3.21 7.58 12.33
C ALA A 78 3.94 8.08 11.05
N PHE A 79 3.63 7.52 9.89
CA PHE A 79 4.12 8.01 8.59
C PHE A 79 3.65 9.44 8.32
N TYR A 80 2.36 9.72 8.51
CA TYR A 80 1.74 11.02 8.20
C TYR A 80 2.39 12.17 8.96
N ILE A 81 2.65 11.99 10.27
CA ILE A 81 3.32 12.99 11.12
C ILE A 81 4.85 12.89 11.09
N ASN A 82 5.39 12.01 10.24
CA ASN A 82 6.82 11.73 10.13
C ASN A 82 7.51 11.33 11.46
N GLU A 83 6.81 10.55 12.30
CA GLU A 83 7.35 10.04 13.57
C GLU A 83 8.63 9.20 13.37
N TYR A 84 8.74 8.55 12.21
CA TYR A 84 9.91 7.73 11.87
C TYR A 84 11.16 8.54 11.51
N GLY A 85 11.05 9.87 11.36
CA GLY A 85 12.17 10.77 11.08
C GLY A 85 12.74 10.60 9.66
N PHE A 86 11.89 10.30 8.69
CA PHE A 86 12.28 10.30 7.28
C PHE A 86 12.60 11.71 6.79
N LYS A 87 13.36 11.83 5.71
CA LYS A 87 13.50 13.12 5.03
C LYS A 87 12.15 13.60 4.52
N ASP A 88 11.82 14.85 4.73
CA ASP A 88 10.53 15.44 4.32
C ASP A 88 10.28 15.27 2.82
N GLU A 89 11.33 15.37 1.99
CA GLU A 89 11.24 15.13 0.54
C GLU A 89 10.77 13.71 0.20
N ASN A 90 11.17 12.70 0.99
CA ASN A 90 10.74 11.31 0.78
C ASN A 90 9.28 11.09 1.22
N VAL A 91 8.88 11.67 2.36
CA VAL A 91 7.49 11.63 2.82
C VAL A 91 6.58 12.27 1.78
N LYS A 92 6.96 13.46 1.29
CA LYS A 92 6.23 14.15 0.22
C LYS A 92 6.13 13.30 -1.04
N ALA A 93 7.24 12.72 -1.51
CA ALA A 93 7.24 11.89 -2.72
C ALA A 93 6.33 10.66 -2.59
N VAL A 94 6.26 10.01 -1.40
CA VAL A 94 5.34 8.90 -1.16
C VAL A 94 3.89 9.38 -1.14
N LYS A 95 3.59 10.50 -0.48
CA LYS A 95 2.24 11.09 -0.48
C LYS A 95 1.78 11.36 -1.92
N GLU A 96 2.59 12.06 -2.73
CA GLU A 96 2.29 12.34 -4.14
C GLU A 96 2.08 11.05 -4.96
N ALA A 97 2.83 10.00 -4.68
CA ALA A 97 2.72 8.72 -5.39
C ALA A 97 1.46 7.90 -5.06
N ILE A 98 0.80 8.20 -3.94
CA ILE A 98 -0.45 7.52 -3.52
C ILE A 98 -1.67 8.45 -3.55
N GLU A 99 -1.53 9.68 -4.05
CA GLU A 99 -2.63 10.62 -4.22
C GLU A 99 -3.57 10.14 -5.33
N ILE A 100 -4.85 10.01 -4.99
CA ILE A 100 -5.93 9.57 -5.89
C ILE A 100 -6.67 10.79 -6.45
N SER A 101 -6.96 11.73 -5.57
CA SER A 101 -7.52 13.05 -5.88
C SER A 101 -7.14 14.02 -4.77
N ASP A 102 -7.42 15.31 -4.93
CA ASP A 102 -7.08 16.35 -3.96
C ASP A 102 -7.54 15.96 -2.54
N GLY A 103 -6.60 15.84 -1.62
CA GLY A 103 -6.81 15.44 -0.24
C GLY A 103 -7.20 13.96 -0.02
N PHE A 104 -7.21 13.12 -1.05
CA PHE A 104 -7.54 11.71 -0.93
C PHE A 104 -6.39 10.81 -1.38
N TYR A 105 -5.86 10.02 -0.47
CA TYR A 105 -4.63 9.23 -0.65
C TYR A 105 -4.89 7.76 -0.35
N GLY A 106 -4.41 6.86 -1.18
CA GLY A 106 -4.59 5.44 -0.94
C GLY A 106 -3.81 4.50 -1.82
N LYS A 107 -3.68 3.26 -1.33
CA LYS A 107 -3.05 2.17 -2.07
C LYS A 107 -3.81 0.88 -1.88
N THR A 108 -4.08 0.21 -3.00
CA THR A 108 -4.67 -1.12 -3.03
C THR A 108 -3.60 -2.21 -2.94
N GLY A 109 -3.99 -3.37 -2.40
CA GLY A 109 -3.21 -4.60 -2.45
C GLY A 109 -4.11 -5.81 -2.69
N THR A 110 -3.65 -6.78 -3.47
CA THR A 110 -4.38 -8.02 -3.73
C THR A 110 -3.48 -9.22 -3.47
N GLY A 111 -3.84 -10.01 -2.47
CA GLY A 111 -3.20 -11.30 -2.20
C GLY A 111 -3.87 -12.42 -3.00
N LYS A 112 -3.04 -13.20 -3.73
CA LYS A 112 -3.52 -14.32 -4.55
C LYS A 112 -2.93 -15.64 -4.10
N VAL A 113 -3.77 -16.68 -4.09
CA VAL A 113 -3.32 -18.08 -3.89
C VAL A 113 -3.92 -18.93 -5.00
N LYS A 114 -3.07 -19.64 -5.74
CA LYS A 114 -3.45 -20.47 -6.90
C LYS A 114 -4.31 -19.72 -7.94
N GLY A 115 -4.05 -18.42 -8.12
CA GLY A 115 -4.78 -17.56 -9.05
C GLY A 115 -6.06 -16.92 -8.49
N HIS A 116 -6.57 -17.36 -7.34
CA HIS A 116 -7.75 -16.79 -6.69
C HIS A 116 -7.38 -15.58 -5.84
N GLU A 117 -8.16 -14.51 -5.91
CA GLU A 117 -8.01 -13.29 -5.13
C GLU A 117 -8.66 -13.48 -3.76
N ILE A 118 -7.84 -13.75 -2.74
CA ILE A 118 -8.32 -14.15 -1.42
C ILE A 118 -8.16 -13.10 -0.33
N ASN A 119 -7.42 -12.03 -0.61
CA ASN A 119 -7.10 -11.02 0.40
C ASN A 119 -6.93 -9.64 -0.27
N GLY A 120 -7.94 -8.81 -0.16
CA GLY A 120 -7.97 -7.46 -0.69
C GLY A 120 -7.73 -6.42 0.38
N TRP A 121 -6.85 -5.46 0.10
CA TRP A 121 -6.55 -4.33 0.95
C TRP A 121 -6.78 -3.01 0.24
N PHE A 122 -7.28 -2.03 0.97
CA PHE A 122 -7.20 -0.62 0.61
C PHE A 122 -6.90 0.20 1.86
N ILE A 123 -5.78 0.91 1.84
CA ILE A 123 -5.28 1.69 2.97
C ILE A 123 -4.96 3.11 2.54
N GLY A 124 -5.11 4.07 3.44
CA GLY A 124 -4.76 5.45 3.14
C GLY A 124 -5.30 6.43 4.16
N PHE A 125 -5.39 7.67 3.74
CA PHE A 125 -5.96 8.76 4.54
C PHE A 125 -6.66 9.77 3.63
N ALA A 126 -7.60 10.52 4.22
CA ALA A 126 -8.27 11.65 3.58
C ALA A 126 -8.10 12.90 4.45
N GLU A 127 -7.74 14.00 3.82
CA GLU A 127 -7.60 15.32 4.43
C GLU A 127 -8.88 16.13 4.13
N ASP A 128 -9.59 16.56 5.17
CA ASP A 128 -10.79 17.38 5.06
C ASP A 128 -10.70 18.57 6.02
N CYS A 129 -10.48 19.75 5.49
CA CYS A 129 -10.30 21.00 6.26
C CYS A 129 -9.23 20.84 7.36
N ASP A 130 -9.69 20.72 8.62
CA ASP A 130 -8.84 20.62 9.80
C ASP A 130 -8.66 19.17 10.29
N ASN A 131 -9.22 18.18 9.58
CA ASN A 131 -9.23 16.79 9.99
C ASN A 131 -8.46 15.89 9.01
N VAL A 132 -7.88 14.82 9.55
CA VAL A 132 -7.30 13.73 8.76
C VAL A 132 -7.93 12.43 9.20
N TYR A 133 -8.54 11.72 8.26
CA TYR A 133 -9.20 10.45 8.47
C TYR A 133 -8.32 9.32 7.91
N PHE A 134 -7.86 8.44 8.79
CA PHE A 134 -7.07 7.26 8.39
C PHE A 134 -8.00 6.07 8.20
N TYR A 135 -7.76 5.30 7.16
CA TYR A 135 -8.54 4.10 6.89
C TYR A 135 -7.66 2.92 6.47
N ALA A 136 -8.08 1.74 6.86
CA ALA A 136 -7.53 0.46 6.42
C ALA A 136 -8.66 -0.56 6.31
N LEU A 137 -9.03 -0.89 5.09
CA LEU A 137 -10.03 -1.89 4.79
C LEU A 137 -9.35 -3.16 4.31
N ASN A 138 -9.68 -4.27 4.96
CA ASN A 138 -9.26 -5.61 4.54
C ASN A 138 -10.48 -6.49 4.31
N ILE A 139 -10.54 -7.12 3.16
CA ILE A 139 -11.54 -8.14 2.82
C ILE A 139 -10.84 -9.47 2.56
N GLN A 140 -11.46 -10.54 3.01
CA GLN A 140 -10.95 -11.90 2.83
C GLN A 140 -12.06 -12.80 2.29
N GLY A 141 -11.70 -13.77 1.46
CA GLY A 141 -12.64 -14.71 0.84
C GLY A 141 -11.90 -15.84 0.15
N GLU A 142 -12.67 -16.73 -0.47
CA GLU A 142 -12.11 -17.82 -1.27
C GLU A 142 -11.75 -17.35 -2.69
N ASP A 143 -12.41 -16.29 -3.17
CA ASP A 143 -12.17 -15.62 -4.45
C ASP A 143 -12.81 -14.22 -4.44
N ASN A 144 -12.46 -13.36 -5.43
CA ASN A 144 -12.97 -11.99 -5.60
C ASN A 144 -12.70 -11.04 -4.41
N ALA A 145 -11.83 -11.39 -3.49
CA ALA A 145 -11.36 -10.49 -2.44
C ALA A 145 -10.16 -9.67 -2.93
N SER A 146 -10.40 -8.78 -3.90
CA SER A 146 -9.37 -7.94 -4.52
C SER A 146 -9.18 -6.60 -3.81
N GLY A 147 -8.03 -5.96 -4.05
CA GLY A 147 -7.78 -4.59 -3.62
C GLY A 147 -8.74 -3.58 -4.26
N SER A 148 -9.15 -3.80 -5.51
CA SER A 148 -10.15 -2.96 -6.18
C SER A 148 -11.50 -3.04 -5.48
N LYS A 149 -11.92 -4.24 -5.06
CA LYS A 149 -13.17 -4.41 -4.30
C LYS A 149 -13.08 -3.79 -2.90
N ALA A 150 -11.93 -3.88 -2.25
CA ALA A 150 -11.70 -3.18 -0.99
C ALA A 150 -11.77 -1.66 -1.17
N ALA A 151 -11.20 -1.12 -2.25
CA ALA A 151 -11.27 0.31 -2.55
C ALA A 151 -12.71 0.78 -2.81
N GLU A 152 -13.48 0.04 -3.61
CA GLU A 152 -14.90 0.34 -3.89
C GLU A 152 -15.69 0.48 -2.59
N ILE A 153 -15.60 -0.50 -1.69
CA ILE A 153 -16.29 -0.48 -0.40
C ILE A 153 -15.83 0.68 0.49
N ALA A 154 -14.54 0.95 0.53
CA ALA A 154 -14.00 2.03 1.35
C ALA A 154 -14.44 3.40 0.83
N VAL A 155 -14.42 3.61 -0.49
CA VAL A 155 -14.88 4.85 -1.14
C VAL A 155 -16.36 5.09 -0.84
N GLU A 156 -17.21 4.06 -0.94
CA GLU A 156 -18.63 4.14 -0.59
C GLU A 156 -18.80 4.59 0.87
N ILE A 157 -18.12 3.93 1.82
CA ILE A 157 -18.20 4.26 3.24
C ILE A 157 -17.71 5.70 3.52
N LEU A 158 -16.60 6.12 2.92
CA LEU A 158 -16.04 7.46 3.15
C LEU A 158 -16.91 8.54 2.52
N SER A 159 -17.52 8.29 1.36
CA SER A 159 -18.47 9.21 0.71
C SER A 159 -19.76 9.32 1.51
N ASP A 160 -20.33 8.21 1.97
CA ASP A 160 -21.54 8.20 2.81
C ASP A 160 -21.35 8.96 4.14
N ARG A 161 -20.11 9.02 4.63
CA ARG A 161 -19.74 9.79 5.82
C ARG A 161 -19.42 11.26 5.53
N GLY A 162 -19.44 11.66 4.25
CA GLY A 162 -19.07 13.01 3.81
C GLY A 162 -17.60 13.35 4.02
N ILE A 163 -16.73 12.33 4.13
CA ILE A 163 -15.27 12.50 4.31
C ILE A 163 -14.59 12.83 2.99
N ILE A 164 -15.08 12.24 1.90
CA ILE A 164 -14.59 12.50 0.53
C ILE A 164 -15.76 12.83 -0.39
N ASN A 165 -15.48 13.66 -1.40
CA ASN A 165 -16.41 13.91 -2.52
C ASN A 165 -15.81 13.20 -3.75
N TYR A 166 -16.06 11.90 -3.88
CA TYR A 166 -15.56 11.11 -5.00
C TYR A 166 -16.74 10.79 -5.93
N GLU A 167 -16.82 11.52 -7.04
CA GLU A 167 -17.76 11.21 -8.12
C GLU A 167 -17.10 10.15 -9.03
N ASN A 168 -17.77 9.00 -9.22
CA ASN A 168 -17.35 7.90 -10.11
C ASN A 168 -17.44 8.28 -11.59
#